data_ffcb1cc949885dfaa67cd817a2cc1657
#
_entry.id   ffcb1cc949885dfaa67cd817a2cc1657
#
_cell.length_a   1.000
_cell.length_b   1.000
_cell.length_c   1.000
_cell.angle_alpha   90.00
_cell.angle_beta   90.00
_cell.angle_gamma   90.00
#
_symmetry.space_group_name_H-M   'P 1'
#
loop_
_entity.id
_entity.type
_entity.pdbx_description
1 polymer ?
#
loop_
_entity_poly.entity_id
_entity_poly.type
_entity_poly.pdbx_seq_one_letter_code
_entity_poly.pdbx_strand_id
1 'polypeptide(L)'
;AERFGGQVLDTMAIENFISVKETEGPKLVRALEEHVKEYDVDVMNLQRASALVPASSEGGLHEVKFENGASLKAKTVILSTGARWREMGVPGEQEYKAKGVCFCPHCDGPLFKGKRVAVIGGGNSGVEAAIDLAGIVAHVTLLEFADTLRADAVLQKKLYSLPNVTVIKSAQTTEVKGDGQKVTGLVYKDRTTEELH
;
A
#
# COMPACT_ATOMS: atom_id res chain seq x y z
N ALA A 1 11.97 -0.04 -10.66
CA ALA A 1 10.86 0.92 -10.63
C ALA A 1 10.79 1.64 -11.96
N GLU A 2 9.62 2.07 -12.37
CA GLU A 2 9.42 2.85 -13.59
C GLU A 2 9.94 4.29 -13.43
N ARG A 3 10.02 4.75 -12.19
CA ARG A 3 10.52 6.09 -11.84
C ARG A 3 11.29 6.03 -10.50
N PHE A 4 12.24 6.92 -10.33
CA PHE A 4 12.95 7.12 -9.06
C PHE A 4 11.95 7.51 -7.97
N GLY A 5 12.11 6.95 -6.77
CA GLY A 5 11.25 7.24 -5.61
C GLY A 5 10.03 6.32 -5.44
N GLY A 6 9.61 5.60 -6.49
CA GLY A 6 8.52 4.62 -6.38
C GLY A 6 7.25 5.18 -5.73
N GLN A 7 6.66 4.45 -4.79
CA GLN A 7 5.43 4.84 -4.09
C GLN A 7 5.53 6.11 -3.23
N VAL A 8 6.74 6.49 -2.80
CA VAL A 8 6.93 7.74 -2.03
C VAL A 8 6.45 8.97 -2.82
N LEU A 9 6.53 8.93 -4.16
CA LEU A 9 6.04 10.00 -5.02
C LEU A 9 4.53 10.27 -4.89
N ASP A 10 3.78 9.28 -4.44
CA ASP A 10 2.32 9.36 -4.33
C ASP A 10 1.86 9.88 -2.94
N THR A 11 2.81 10.14 -2.02
CA THR A 11 2.53 10.64 -0.67
C THR A 11 2.54 12.17 -0.67
N MET A 12 1.41 12.80 -0.32
CA MET A 12 1.25 14.25 -0.34
C MET A 12 1.65 14.93 0.97
N ALA A 13 1.72 14.20 2.08
CA ALA A 13 2.15 14.73 3.37
C ALA A 13 3.05 13.72 4.09
N ILE A 14 4.26 14.13 4.43
CA ILE A 14 5.25 13.33 5.14
C ILE A 14 5.74 14.14 6.35
N GLU A 15 5.39 13.69 7.55
CA GLU A 15 5.74 14.33 8.82
C GLU A 15 6.58 13.41 9.73
N ASN A 16 6.82 12.18 9.29
CA ASN A 16 7.50 11.13 10.05
C ASN A 16 8.88 10.74 9.50
N PHE A 17 9.43 11.52 8.57
CA PHE A 17 10.79 11.31 8.08
C PHE A 17 11.77 12.09 8.96
N ILE A 18 12.69 11.37 9.63
CA ILE A 18 13.64 11.94 10.59
C ILE A 18 14.43 13.11 9.96
N SER A 19 14.60 14.19 10.71
CA SER A 19 15.21 15.47 10.33
C SER A 19 14.45 16.34 9.33
N VAL A 20 13.33 15.87 8.82
CA VAL A 20 12.42 16.67 7.95
C VAL A 20 11.11 16.84 8.68
N LYS A 21 10.79 18.08 9.07
CA LYS A 21 9.59 18.38 9.88
C LYS A 21 8.30 18.10 9.12
N GLU A 22 8.27 18.50 7.85
CA GLU A 22 7.15 18.33 6.94
C GLU A 22 7.65 18.39 5.50
N THR A 23 7.18 17.50 4.64
CA THR A 23 7.48 17.51 3.21
C THR A 23 6.42 16.75 2.41
N GLU A 24 6.60 16.74 1.10
CA GLU A 24 5.81 15.95 0.14
C GLU A 24 6.72 14.91 -0.51
N GLY A 25 6.15 13.78 -0.93
CA GLY A 25 6.90 12.72 -1.59
C GLY A 25 7.75 13.19 -2.75
N PRO A 26 7.22 13.98 -3.71
CA PRO A 26 8.01 14.50 -4.82
C PRO A 26 9.21 15.37 -4.40
N LYS A 27 9.06 16.17 -3.35
CA LYS A 27 10.15 17.00 -2.82
C LYS A 27 11.22 16.13 -2.15
N LEU A 28 10.80 15.18 -1.31
CA LEU A 28 11.71 14.26 -0.63
C LEU A 28 12.51 13.43 -1.65
N VAL A 29 11.84 12.86 -2.63
CA VAL A 29 12.46 12.04 -3.68
C VAL A 29 13.48 12.85 -4.48
N ARG A 30 13.16 14.10 -4.83
CA ARG A 30 14.11 14.98 -5.54
C ARG A 30 15.36 15.25 -4.71
N ALA A 31 15.17 15.59 -3.43
CA ALA A 31 16.30 15.85 -2.52
C ALA A 31 17.20 14.61 -2.35
N LEU A 32 16.58 13.40 -2.25
CA LEU A 32 17.33 12.14 -2.18
C LEU A 32 18.08 11.84 -3.49
N GLU A 33 17.46 12.10 -4.64
CA GLU A 33 18.09 11.91 -5.95
C GLU A 33 19.27 12.88 -6.15
N GLU A 34 19.12 14.15 -5.78
CA GLU A 34 20.16 15.16 -5.82
C GLU A 34 21.33 14.76 -4.92
N HIS A 35 21.04 14.30 -3.70
CA HIS A 35 22.08 13.86 -2.76
C HIS A 35 22.84 12.62 -3.27
N VAL A 36 22.19 11.66 -3.87
CA VAL A 36 22.86 10.48 -4.48
C VAL A 36 23.82 10.90 -5.58
N LYS A 37 23.48 11.91 -6.39
CA LYS A 37 24.33 12.41 -7.50
C LYS A 37 25.61 13.09 -7.04
N GLU A 38 25.76 13.43 -5.75
CA GLU A 38 26.99 13.95 -5.20
C GLU A 38 28.07 12.86 -5.00
N TYR A 39 27.67 11.58 -5.09
CA TYR A 39 28.56 10.45 -4.98
C TYR A 39 28.84 9.84 -6.35
N ASP A 40 30.03 9.24 -6.50
CA ASP A 40 30.41 8.51 -7.70
C ASP A 40 29.67 7.15 -7.77
N VAL A 41 28.39 7.21 -8.13
CA VAL A 41 27.51 6.04 -8.26
C VAL A 41 26.73 6.10 -9.58
N ASP A 42 26.65 4.98 -10.25
CA ASP A 42 25.83 4.83 -11.45
C ASP A 42 24.35 4.63 -11.08
N VAL A 43 23.48 5.52 -11.55
CA VAL A 43 22.03 5.39 -11.40
C VAL A 43 21.41 4.92 -12.71
N MET A 44 20.89 3.69 -12.72
CA MET A 44 20.29 3.08 -13.90
C MET A 44 18.77 3.02 -13.73
N ASN A 45 18.05 3.91 -14.40
CA ASN A 45 16.59 3.93 -14.44
C ASN A 45 16.02 2.94 -15.46
N LEU A 46 14.75 2.56 -15.30
CA LEU A 46 14.01 1.69 -16.22
C LEU A 46 14.64 0.30 -16.45
N GLN A 47 15.50 -0.12 -15.55
CA GLN A 47 16.10 -1.46 -15.57
C GLN A 47 15.33 -2.36 -14.62
N ARG A 48 14.61 -3.33 -15.17
CA ARG A 48 13.86 -4.30 -14.38
C ARG A 48 14.66 -5.57 -14.19
N ALA A 49 15.04 -5.83 -12.93
CA ALA A 49 15.72 -7.07 -12.60
C ALA A 49 14.75 -8.26 -12.72
N SER A 50 15.16 -9.30 -13.43
CA SER A 50 14.40 -10.53 -13.64
C SER A 50 14.89 -11.68 -12.77
N ALA A 51 16.18 -11.71 -12.44
CA ALA A 51 16.77 -12.75 -11.61
C ALA A 51 18.02 -12.26 -10.88
N LEU A 52 18.26 -12.83 -9.69
CA LEU A 52 19.52 -12.76 -8.99
C LEU A 52 20.14 -14.16 -8.96
N VAL A 53 21.33 -14.28 -9.51
CA VAL A 53 22.12 -15.52 -9.49
C VAL A 53 23.22 -15.35 -8.45
N PRO A 54 23.15 -16.08 -7.32
CA PRO A 54 24.20 -16.02 -6.31
C PRO A 54 25.55 -16.49 -6.86
N ALA A 55 26.63 -15.98 -6.30
CA ALA A 55 27.98 -16.49 -6.56
C ALA A 55 28.07 -17.98 -6.19
N SER A 56 28.70 -18.77 -7.05
CA SER A 56 28.87 -20.23 -6.86
C SER A 56 30.01 -20.61 -5.92
N SER A 57 30.87 -19.65 -5.58
CA SER A 57 32.03 -19.85 -4.69
C SER A 57 32.28 -18.65 -3.82
N GLU A 58 32.97 -18.83 -2.71
CA GLU A 58 33.43 -17.76 -1.85
C GLU A 58 34.33 -16.77 -2.63
N GLY A 59 34.09 -15.48 -2.49
CA GLY A 59 34.77 -14.42 -3.25
C GLY A 59 34.31 -14.27 -4.71
N GLY A 60 33.37 -15.08 -5.16
CA GLY A 60 32.75 -14.96 -6.48
C GLY A 60 31.83 -13.75 -6.62
N LEU A 61 31.34 -13.52 -7.81
CA LEU A 61 30.44 -12.42 -8.12
C LEU A 61 28.98 -12.93 -8.22
N HIS A 62 28.08 -12.23 -7.56
CA HIS A 62 26.64 -12.34 -7.81
C HIS A 62 26.31 -11.71 -9.16
N GLU A 63 25.34 -12.24 -9.87
CA GLU A 63 24.87 -11.69 -11.14
C GLU A 63 23.40 -11.28 -11.04
N VAL A 64 23.11 -10.01 -11.34
CA VAL A 64 21.75 -9.49 -11.47
C VAL A 64 21.41 -9.45 -12.95
N LYS A 65 20.39 -10.20 -13.37
CA LYS A 65 19.89 -10.24 -14.76
C LYS A 65 18.72 -9.31 -14.92
N PHE A 66 18.61 -8.66 -16.08
CA PHE A 66 17.52 -7.75 -16.43
C PHE A 66 16.62 -8.33 -17.52
N GLU A 67 15.38 -7.85 -17.61
CA GLU A 67 14.42 -8.30 -18.63
C GLU A 67 14.88 -8.01 -20.07
N ASN A 68 15.70 -6.99 -20.26
CA ASN A 68 16.28 -6.63 -21.56
C ASN A 68 17.46 -7.52 -21.99
N GLY A 69 17.79 -8.56 -21.24
CA GLY A 69 18.88 -9.49 -21.51
C GLY A 69 20.26 -9.04 -21.03
N ALA A 70 20.41 -7.82 -20.53
CA ALA A 70 21.66 -7.37 -19.91
C ALA A 70 21.84 -7.96 -18.51
N SER A 71 23.07 -7.93 -17.99
CA SER A 71 23.35 -8.29 -16.61
C SER A 71 24.46 -7.45 -16.00
N LEU A 72 24.47 -7.38 -14.67
CA LEU A 72 25.53 -6.78 -13.87
C LEU A 72 26.08 -7.79 -12.88
N LYS A 73 27.36 -7.72 -12.62
CA LYS A 73 28.04 -8.56 -11.62
C LYS A 73 28.63 -7.72 -10.49
N ALA A 74 28.41 -8.17 -9.27
CA ALA A 74 28.88 -7.47 -8.07
C ALA A 74 29.32 -8.46 -6.97
N LYS A 75 30.23 -8.03 -6.11
CA LYS A 75 30.62 -8.79 -4.91
C LYS A 75 29.51 -8.84 -3.86
N THR A 76 28.71 -7.78 -3.80
CA THR A 76 27.58 -7.67 -2.89
C THR A 76 26.36 -7.09 -3.61
N VAL A 77 25.16 -7.49 -3.19
CA VAL A 77 23.89 -6.97 -3.72
C VAL A 77 22.99 -6.58 -2.54
N ILE A 78 22.48 -5.36 -2.55
CA ILE A 78 21.50 -4.87 -1.58
C ILE A 78 20.13 -4.85 -2.27
N LEU A 79 19.16 -5.57 -1.70
CA LEU A 79 17.79 -5.63 -2.21
C LEU A 79 16.94 -4.59 -1.49
N SER A 80 16.67 -3.47 -2.15
CA SER A 80 15.81 -2.38 -1.67
C SER A 80 14.66 -2.16 -2.65
N THR A 81 13.90 -3.23 -2.95
CA THR A 81 12.89 -3.27 -4.00
C THR A 81 11.59 -2.56 -3.63
N GLY A 82 11.46 -2.09 -2.40
CA GLY A 82 10.26 -1.41 -1.90
C GLY A 82 9.07 -2.35 -1.75
N ALA A 83 7.89 -1.76 -1.71
CA ALA A 83 6.61 -2.46 -1.61
C ALA A 83 5.62 -1.97 -2.67
N ARG A 84 4.57 -2.72 -2.89
CA ARG A 84 3.40 -2.31 -3.68
C ARG A 84 2.15 -2.56 -2.86
N TRP A 85 1.20 -1.66 -3.00
CA TRP A 85 -0.13 -1.87 -2.46
C TRP A 85 -0.74 -3.12 -3.07
N ARG A 86 -1.37 -3.92 -2.24
CA ARG A 86 -2.14 -5.06 -2.72
C ARG A 86 -3.50 -4.55 -3.16
N GLU A 87 -3.84 -4.84 -4.39
CA GLU A 87 -5.12 -4.51 -4.98
C GLU A 87 -6.08 -5.70 -4.86
N MET A 88 -7.37 -5.42 -4.84
CA MET A 88 -8.42 -6.45 -4.81
C MET A 88 -8.61 -7.10 -6.19
N GLY A 89 -8.35 -6.35 -7.27
CA GLY A 89 -8.54 -6.79 -8.65
C GLY A 89 -10.01 -6.91 -9.04
N VAL A 90 -10.89 -6.10 -8.44
CA VAL A 90 -12.33 -6.13 -8.68
C VAL A 90 -12.79 -5.00 -9.61
N PRO A 91 -13.92 -5.14 -10.32
CA PRO A 91 -14.53 -4.06 -11.08
C PRO A 91 -14.68 -2.79 -10.27
N GLY A 92 -14.43 -1.63 -10.89
CA GLY A 92 -14.50 -0.33 -10.27
C GLY A 92 -13.27 0.08 -9.45
N GLU A 93 -12.42 -0.85 -9.00
CA GLU A 93 -11.25 -0.49 -8.19
C GLU A 93 -10.32 0.48 -8.92
N GLN A 94 -9.95 0.18 -10.16
CA GLN A 94 -9.06 1.04 -10.96
C GLN A 94 -9.72 2.35 -11.38
N GLU A 95 -11.00 2.31 -11.74
CA GLU A 95 -11.76 3.48 -12.18
C GLU A 95 -11.86 4.54 -11.08
N TYR A 96 -12.00 4.11 -9.83
CA TYR A 96 -12.20 5.00 -8.70
C TYR A 96 -10.95 5.23 -7.85
N LYS A 97 -9.76 4.84 -8.31
CA LYS A 97 -8.49 5.29 -7.69
C LYS A 97 -8.41 6.81 -7.66
N ALA A 98 -8.03 7.36 -6.51
CA ALA A 98 -8.05 8.79 -6.22
C ALA A 98 -9.45 9.47 -6.32
N LYS A 99 -10.51 8.67 -6.51
CA LYS A 99 -11.91 9.13 -6.54
C LYS A 99 -12.74 8.46 -5.44
N GLY A 100 -12.10 7.96 -4.40
CA GLY A 100 -12.71 7.26 -3.27
C GLY A 100 -12.10 5.88 -2.98
N VAL A 101 -11.32 5.30 -3.89
CA VAL A 101 -10.44 4.17 -3.61
C VAL A 101 -9.04 4.70 -3.31
N CYS A 102 -8.58 4.46 -2.09
CA CYS A 102 -7.33 4.98 -1.54
C CYS A 102 -6.57 3.87 -0.80
N PHE A 103 -5.27 4.05 -0.62
CA PHE A 103 -4.41 3.05 0.01
C PHE A 103 -3.66 3.58 1.24
N CYS A 104 -3.67 4.89 1.48
CA CYS A 104 -2.99 5.53 2.60
C CYS A 104 -4.02 6.18 3.53
N PRO A 105 -4.34 5.58 4.69
CA PRO A 105 -5.33 6.13 5.62
C PRO A 105 -4.93 7.50 6.18
N HIS A 106 -3.64 7.72 6.43
CA HIS A 106 -3.13 8.99 6.94
C HIS A 106 -3.17 10.10 5.89
N CYS A 107 -2.86 9.77 4.63
CA CYS A 107 -2.82 10.76 3.53
C CYS A 107 -4.23 11.20 3.11
N ASP A 108 -5.12 10.22 2.96
CA ASP A 108 -6.43 10.43 2.34
C ASP A 108 -7.57 10.52 3.37
N GLY A 109 -7.38 9.95 4.56
CA GLY A 109 -8.40 9.90 5.62
C GLY A 109 -9.06 11.23 5.92
N PRO A 110 -8.32 12.35 6.07
CA PRO A 110 -8.90 13.68 6.31
C PRO A 110 -9.94 14.12 5.28
N LEU A 111 -9.82 13.67 4.01
CA LEU A 111 -10.76 13.98 2.92
C LEU A 111 -12.13 13.31 3.12
N PHE A 112 -12.18 12.29 3.99
CA PHE A 112 -13.40 11.52 4.27
C PHE A 112 -14.00 11.84 5.65
N LYS A 113 -13.61 12.96 6.27
CA LYS A 113 -14.16 13.40 7.55
C LYS A 113 -15.70 13.41 7.53
N GLY A 114 -16.30 12.76 8.52
CA GLY A 114 -17.75 12.67 8.66
C GLY A 114 -18.45 11.74 7.66
N LYS A 115 -17.72 11.04 6.79
CA LYS A 115 -18.29 10.08 5.83
C LYS A 115 -18.24 8.66 6.40
N ARG A 116 -18.90 7.73 5.71
CA ARG A 116 -18.78 6.30 5.96
C ARG A 116 -17.73 5.74 5.01
N VAL A 117 -16.79 4.94 5.52
CA VAL A 117 -15.74 4.32 4.73
C VAL A 117 -15.70 2.80 4.94
N ALA A 118 -15.20 2.09 3.95
CA ALA A 118 -14.88 0.67 4.06
C ALA A 118 -13.36 0.47 4.04
N VAL A 119 -12.87 -0.44 4.88
CA VAL A 119 -11.48 -0.90 4.90
C VAL A 119 -11.47 -2.37 4.52
N ILE A 120 -10.66 -2.75 3.54
CA ILE A 120 -10.59 -4.13 3.05
C ILE A 120 -9.32 -4.80 3.53
N GLY A 121 -9.49 -5.87 4.30
CA GLY A 121 -8.41 -6.69 4.87
C GLY A 121 -8.28 -6.57 6.37
N GLY A 122 -8.18 -7.70 7.05
CA GLY A 122 -8.11 -7.85 8.51
C GLY A 122 -6.73 -8.25 9.06
N GLY A 123 -5.65 -7.93 8.32
CA GLY A 123 -4.28 -7.98 8.83
C GLY A 123 -3.93 -6.72 9.62
N ASN A 124 -2.69 -6.62 10.16
CA ASN A 124 -2.24 -5.47 10.94
C ASN A 124 -2.53 -4.15 10.22
N SER A 125 -2.10 -3.98 8.98
CA SER A 125 -2.28 -2.74 8.23
C SER A 125 -3.74 -2.33 8.05
N GLY A 126 -4.65 -3.27 7.77
CA GLY A 126 -6.06 -2.96 7.62
C GLY A 126 -6.73 -2.61 8.94
N VAL A 127 -6.36 -3.32 10.02
CA VAL A 127 -6.90 -3.04 11.36
C VAL A 127 -6.38 -1.69 11.89
N GLU A 128 -5.09 -1.37 11.70
CA GLU A 128 -4.52 -0.06 12.03
C GLU A 128 -5.22 1.04 11.24
N ALA A 129 -5.38 0.86 9.92
CA ALA A 129 -6.11 1.81 9.08
C ALA A 129 -7.55 2.05 9.58
N ALA A 130 -8.26 1.01 9.99
CA ALA A 130 -9.61 1.12 10.52
C ALA A 130 -9.66 1.86 11.87
N ILE A 131 -8.67 1.63 12.74
CA ILE A 131 -8.54 2.33 14.02
C ILE A 131 -8.29 3.83 13.81
N ASP A 132 -7.36 4.18 12.92
CA ASP A 132 -6.99 5.56 12.63
C ASP A 132 -8.16 6.31 11.99
N LEU A 133 -8.79 5.70 10.99
CA LEU A 133 -9.95 6.28 10.32
C LEU A 133 -11.15 6.46 11.24
N ALA A 134 -11.34 5.59 12.24
CA ALA A 134 -12.42 5.73 13.22
C ALA A 134 -12.36 7.04 14.01
N GLY A 135 -11.17 7.64 14.16
CA GLY A 135 -11.00 8.97 14.77
C GLY A 135 -11.36 10.14 13.84
N ILE A 136 -11.58 9.90 12.56
CA ILE A 136 -11.75 10.93 11.54
C ILE A 136 -13.14 10.88 10.89
N VAL A 137 -13.61 9.68 10.56
CA VAL A 137 -14.82 9.45 9.78
C VAL A 137 -16.03 9.15 10.66
N ALA A 138 -17.23 9.22 10.11
CA ALA A 138 -18.46 8.90 10.86
C ALA A 138 -18.56 7.41 11.19
N HIS A 139 -18.16 6.53 10.28
CA HIS A 139 -18.23 5.08 10.47
C HIS A 139 -17.23 4.34 9.59
N VAL A 140 -16.62 3.31 10.14
CA VAL A 140 -15.74 2.39 9.42
C VAL A 140 -16.38 1.01 9.36
N THR A 141 -16.45 0.43 8.16
CA THR A 141 -16.77 -0.99 7.98
C THR A 141 -15.52 -1.72 7.52
N LEU A 142 -14.95 -2.58 8.37
CA LEU A 142 -13.82 -3.44 8.00
C LEU A 142 -14.36 -4.77 7.47
N LEU A 143 -13.96 -5.12 6.24
CA LEU A 143 -14.30 -6.39 5.60
C LEU A 143 -13.06 -7.28 5.53
N GLU A 144 -13.18 -8.51 6.03
CA GLU A 144 -12.14 -9.52 5.95
C GLU A 144 -12.66 -10.76 5.21
N PHE A 145 -11.85 -11.23 4.27
CA PHE A 145 -12.16 -12.43 3.47
C PHE A 145 -12.20 -13.71 4.31
N ALA A 146 -11.30 -13.84 5.29
CA ALA A 146 -11.27 -14.98 6.21
C ALA A 146 -12.38 -14.86 7.28
N ASP A 147 -12.62 -15.95 7.98
CA ASP A 147 -13.52 -16.02 9.14
C ASP A 147 -12.93 -15.43 10.42
N THR A 148 -11.64 -15.07 10.38
CA THR A 148 -10.89 -14.48 11.49
C THR A 148 -10.01 -13.35 11.02
N LEU A 149 -9.76 -12.36 11.88
CA LEU A 149 -8.75 -11.34 11.65
C LEU A 149 -7.36 -11.92 11.93
N ARG A 150 -6.38 -11.54 11.11
CA ARG A 150 -4.97 -11.95 11.27
C ARG A 150 -4.10 -10.89 11.93
N ALA A 151 -4.68 -9.77 12.31
CA ALA A 151 -4.00 -8.73 13.05
C ALA A 151 -3.65 -9.18 14.48
N ASP A 152 -2.67 -8.53 15.08
CA ASP A 152 -2.26 -8.80 16.46
C ASP A 152 -3.41 -8.58 17.45
N ALA A 153 -3.45 -9.39 18.50
CA ALA A 153 -4.55 -9.39 19.48
C ALA A 153 -4.78 -8.01 20.13
N VAL A 154 -3.71 -7.24 20.34
CA VAL A 154 -3.81 -5.88 20.91
C VAL A 154 -4.53 -4.93 19.96
N LEU A 155 -4.27 -5.03 18.67
CA LEU A 155 -4.94 -4.23 17.64
C LEU A 155 -6.41 -4.63 17.51
N GLN A 156 -6.70 -5.93 17.48
CA GLN A 156 -8.08 -6.42 17.45
C GLN A 156 -8.88 -5.94 18.67
N LYS A 157 -8.29 -6.03 19.89
CA LYS A 157 -8.93 -5.52 21.11
C LYS A 157 -9.26 -4.03 21.01
N LYS A 158 -8.34 -3.22 20.46
CA LYS A 158 -8.57 -1.79 20.24
C LYS A 158 -9.66 -1.57 19.21
N LEU A 159 -9.62 -2.27 18.07
CA LEU A 159 -10.63 -2.16 17.01
C LEU A 159 -12.04 -2.41 17.54
N TYR A 160 -12.25 -3.53 18.24
CA TYR A 160 -13.55 -3.90 18.79
C TYR A 160 -14.05 -2.99 19.93
N SER A 161 -13.19 -2.15 20.52
CA SER A 161 -13.59 -1.16 21.50
C SER A 161 -14.17 0.13 20.90
N LEU A 162 -14.09 0.31 19.58
CA LEU A 162 -14.52 1.52 18.90
C LEU A 162 -16.00 1.44 18.50
N PRO A 163 -16.87 2.37 18.97
CA PRO A 163 -18.31 2.28 18.77
C PRO A 163 -18.75 2.53 17.32
N ASN A 164 -17.92 3.19 16.53
CA ASN A 164 -18.18 3.51 15.12
C ASN A 164 -17.45 2.59 14.14
N VAL A 165 -17.07 1.39 14.57
CA VAL A 165 -16.46 0.39 13.72
C VAL A 165 -17.35 -0.87 13.66
N THR A 166 -17.60 -1.36 12.47
CA THR A 166 -18.24 -2.66 12.21
C THR A 166 -17.23 -3.57 11.51
N VAL A 167 -17.08 -4.80 12.00
CA VAL A 167 -16.22 -5.81 11.40
C VAL A 167 -17.09 -6.89 10.77
N ILE A 168 -16.92 -7.12 9.47
CA ILE A 168 -17.60 -8.16 8.71
C ILE A 168 -16.52 -9.15 8.23
N LYS A 169 -16.59 -10.37 8.72
CA LYS A 169 -15.70 -11.49 8.36
C LYS A 169 -16.37 -12.36 7.32
N SER A 170 -15.63 -13.26 6.71
CA SER A 170 -16.09 -14.11 5.60
C SER A 170 -16.67 -13.29 4.45
N ALA A 171 -16.21 -12.08 4.24
CA ALA A 171 -16.72 -11.12 3.28
C ALA A 171 -15.75 -10.98 2.09
N GLN A 172 -16.16 -11.44 0.94
CA GLN A 172 -15.42 -11.27 -0.31
C GLN A 172 -15.91 -10.01 -1.02
N THR A 173 -15.12 -8.95 -1.03
CA THR A 173 -15.42 -7.78 -1.87
C THR A 173 -15.40 -8.19 -3.34
N THR A 174 -16.46 -7.86 -4.08
CA THR A 174 -16.63 -8.27 -5.48
C THR A 174 -16.74 -7.11 -6.45
N GLU A 175 -17.10 -5.91 -5.99
CA GLU A 175 -17.24 -4.73 -6.84
C GLU A 175 -17.11 -3.44 -6.02
N VAL A 176 -16.50 -2.43 -6.60
CA VAL A 176 -16.58 -1.04 -6.12
C VAL A 176 -17.55 -0.28 -7.02
N LYS A 177 -18.62 0.25 -6.42
CA LYS A 177 -19.64 1.04 -7.13
C LYS A 177 -19.36 2.52 -7.08
N GLY A 178 -19.69 3.22 -8.14
CA GLY A 178 -19.59 4.67 -8.19
C GLY A 178 -20.51 5.27 -9.25
N ASP A 179 -20.50 6.62 -9.30
CA ASP A 179 -21.31 7.43 -10.22
C ASP A 179 -20.52 7.98 -11.42
N GLY A 180 -19.32 7.42 -11.67
CA GLY A 180 -18.36 7.90 -12.67
C GLY A 180 -17.42 9.00 -12.15
N GLN A 181 -17.80 9.69 -11.07
CA GLN A 181 -16.98 10.74 -10.46
C GLN A 181 -16.36 10.30 -9.13
N LYS A 182 -17.07 9.50 -8.34
CA LYS A 182 -16.65 9.04 -7.01
C LYS A 182 -17.27 7.69 -6.66
N VAL A 183 -16.67 7.05 -5.66
CA VAL A 183 -17.24 5.86 -5.02
C VAL A 183 -18.56 6.21 -4.32
N THR A 184 -19.58 5.39 -4.56
CA THR A 184 -20.89 5.48 -3.89
C THR A 184 -21.19 4.27 -3.01
N GLY A 185 -20.48 3.17 -3.19
CA GLY A 185 -20.64 1.95 -2.41
C GLY A 185 -19.69 0.85 -2.83
N LEU A 186 -19.82 -0.29 -2.19
CA LEU A 186 -19.15 -1.52 -2.59
C LEU A 186 -20.11 -2.70 -2.46
N VAL A 187 -19.84 -3.77 -3.19
CA VAL A 187 -20.53 -5.04 -3.07
C VAL A 187 -19.58 -6.07 -2.48
N TYR A 188 -20.06 -6.82 -1.53
CA TYR A 188 -19.37 -8.00 -1.04
C TYR A 188 -20.31 -9.21 -1.00
N LYS A 189 -19.73 -10.38 -1.13
CA LYS A 189 -20.39 -11.67 -0.99
C LYS A 189 -20.09 -12.23 0.38
N ASP A 190 -21.11 -12.56 1.15
CA ASP A 190 -20.94 -13.39 2.34
C ASP A 190 -20.55 -14.81 1.89
N ARG A 191 -19.35 -15.25 2.26
CA ARG A 191 -18.83 -16.56 1.88
C ARG A 191 -19.48 -17.73 2.62
N THR A 192 -20.28 -17.44 3.63
CA THR A 192 -21.01 -18.44 4.41
C THR A 192 -22.39 -18.72 3.81
N THR A 193 -23.08 -17.65 3.41
CA THR A 193 -24.46 -17.73 2.86
C THR A 193 -24.51 -17.63 1.35
N GLU A 194 -23.42 -17.23 0.71
CA GLU A 194 -23.33 -16.92 -0.73
C GLU A 194 -24.14 -15.68 -1.16
N GLU A 195 -24.72 -14.94 -0.22
CA GLU A 195 -25.54 -13.76 -0.49
C GLU A 195 -24.67 -12.55 -0.81
N LEU A 196 -25.20 -11.68 -1.68
CA LEU A 196 -24.60 -10.38 -2.02
C LEU A 196 -25.20 -9.27 -1.17
N HIS A 197 -24.33 -8.42 -0.68
CA HIS A 197 -24.66 -7.26 0.13
C HIS A 197 -24.05 -6.00 -0.45
#